data_452d9f5e3e62c2451901023d41569ed3
#
_entry.id   452d9f5e3e62c2451901023d41569ed3
#
_cell.length_a   1.000
_cell.length_b   1.000
_cell.length_c   1.000
_cell.angle_alpha   90.00
_cell.angle_beta   90.00
_cell.angle_gamma   90.00
#
_symmetry.space_group_name_H-M   'P 1'
#
loop_
_entity.id
_entity.type
_entity.pdbx_description
1 polymer ?
#
loop_
_entity_poly.entity_id
_entity_poly.type
_entity_poly.pdbx_seq_one_letter_code
_entity_poly.pdbx_strand_id
1 'polypeptide(L)'
;MNVLNNNFEIEKGFMTTIHAFTSDQRILDNSHKDPRRARAASQSIVPTTTGASKAIGEIIPSLKGKLEGVAMRVPTPNVSLVELVFCTKKEIDVKQINDVFE
;
A
#
# COMPACT_ATOMS: atom_id res chain seq x y z
N MET A 1 -2.44 -10.63 1.37
CA MET A 1 -3.32 -10.37 2.55
C MET A 1 -4.16 -11.57 2.94
N ASN A 2 -4.88 -12.21 2.02
CA ASN A 2 -5.74 -13.36 2.36
C ASN A 2 -4.98 -14.51 3.04
N VAL A 3 -3.84 -14.92 2.48
CA VAL A 3 -2.97 -15.96 3.05
C VAL A 3 -2.55 -15.62 4.49
N LEU A 4 -2.03 -14.41 4.70
CA LEU A 4 -1.58 -13.97 6.03
C LEU A 4 -2.75 -13.91 7.04
N ASN A 5 -3.89 -13.38 6.62
CA ASN A 5 -5.04 -13.26 7.52
C ASN A 5 -5.63 -14.62 7.90
N ASN A 6 -5.71 -15.57 6.95
CA ASN A 6 -6.23 -16.91 7.21
C ASN A 6 -5.34 -17.73 8.14
N ASN A 7 -4.03 -17.51 8.10
CA ASN A 7 -3.08 -18.26 8.93
C ASN A 7 -2.77 -17.58 10.27
N PHE A 8 -2.77 -16.25 10.32
CA PHE A 8 -2.22 -15.52 11.48
C PHE A 8 -3.21 -14.55 12.14
N GLU A 9 -4.41 -14.35 11.60
CA GLU A 9 -5.44 -13.46 12.15
C GLU A 9 -4.93 -12.02 12.38
N ILE A 10 -4.85 -11.25 11.32
CA ILE A 10 -4.38 -9.86 11.38
C ILE A 10 -5.33 -9.00 12.24
N GLU A 11 -4.78 -8.32 13.22
CA GLU A 11 -5.49 -7.37 14.07
C GLU A 11 -5.51 -5.96 13.48
N LYS A 12 -4.37 -5.51 12.99
CA LYS A 12 -4.18 -4.22 12.34
C LYS A 12 -2.96 -4.24 11.45
N GLY A 13 -2.92 -3.33 10.48
CA GLY A 13 -1.76 -3.19 9.63
C GLY A 13 -1.71 -1.86 8.89
N PHE A 14 -0.53 -1.53 8.40
CA PHE A 14 -0.29 -0.37 7.57
C PHE A 14 0.48 -0.78 6.33
N MET A 15 0.03 -0.31 5.17
CA MET A 15 0.61 -0.65 3.89
C MET A 15 1.22 0.60 3.26
N THR A 16 2.50 0.53 2.91
CA THR A 16 3.16 1.54 2.08
C THR A 16 3.37 0.96 0.69
N THR A 17 2.81 1.62 -0.31
CA THR A 17 3.07 1.26 -1.71
C THR A 17 4.03 2.25 -2.31
N ILE A 18 5.19 1.78 -2.78
CA ILE A 18 6.12 2.54 -3.60
C ILE A 18 5.79 2.19 -5.05
N HIS A 19 5.30 3.15 -5.81
CA HIS A 19 4.61 2.86 -7.07
C HIS A 19 5.00 3.85 -8.16
N ALA A 20 5.12 3.36 -9.38
CA ALA A 20 5.27 4.21 -10.56
C ALA A 20 4.19 5.31 -10.58
N PHE A 21 4.54 6.49 -11.07
CA PHE A 21 3.56 7.54 -11.28
C PHE A 21 2.54 7.14 -12.36
N THR A 22 1.37 7.73 -12.30
CA THR A 22 0.27 7.48 -13.24
C THR A 22 -0.24 8.80 -13.80
N SER A 23 -1.19 8.78 -14.71
CA SER A 23 -1.80 9.98 -15.30
C SER A 23 -2.49 10.91 -14.27
N ASP A 24 -2.74 10.43 -13.05
CA ASP A 24 -3.30 11.26 -11.98
C ASP A 24 -2.26 12.22 -11.37
N GLN A 25 -0.96 11.91 -11.46
CA GLN A 25 0.11 12.83 -11.07
C GLN A 25 0.50 13.75 -12.24
N ARG A 26 0.93 14.98 -11.95
CA ARG A 26 1.42 15.90 -12.96
C ARG A 26 2.84 15.56 -13.38
N ILE A 27 3.12 15.54 -14.67
CA ILE A 27 4.48 15.29 -15.21
C ILE A 27 5.40 16.48 -14.92
N LEU A 28 4.88 17.70 -15.11
CA LEU A 28 5.48 18.96 -14.70
C LEU A 28 4.67 19.56 -13.56
N ASP A 29 5.28 20.45 -12.77
CA ASP A 29 4.55 21.23 -11.77
C ASP A 29 3.33 21.91 -12.43
N ASN A 30 2.16 21.61 -11.92
CA ASN A 30 0.91 22.16 -12.44
C ASN A 30 -0.21 22.04 -11.40
N SER A 31 -1.33 22.71 -11.61
CA SER A 31 -2.46 22.69 -10.70
C SER A 31 -3.07 21.28 -10.55
N HIS A 32 -3.38 20.94 -9.32
CA HIS A 32 -4.12 19.71 -8.97
C HIS A 32 -4.92 19.97 -7.67
N LYS A 33 -6.09 19.33 -7.54
CA LYS A 33 -6.92 19.46 -6.33
C LYS A 33 -6.23 18.94 -5.05
N ASP A 34 -5.34 17.96 -5.16
CA ASP A 34 -4.42 17.53 -4.09
C ASP A 34 -3.06 18.20 -4.36
N PRO A 35 -2.60 19.15 -3.50
CA PRO A 35 -1.34 19.86 -3.71
C PRO A 35 -0.11 18.97 -3.83
N ARG A 36 -0.14 17.79 -3.19
CA ARG A 36 0.97 16.83 -3.28
C ARG A 36 1.13 16.28 -4.69
N ARG A 37 0.02 16.13 -5.42
CA ARG A 37 -0.01 15.64 -6.80
C ARG A 37 0.24 16.72 -7.86
N ALA A 38 0.41 17.96 -7.41
CA ALA A 38 0.72 19.10 -8.28
C ALA A 38 2.20 19.19 -8.65
N ARG A 39 3.05 18.37 -8.06
CA ARG A 39 4.50 18.35 -8.27
C ARG A 39 4.90 17.40 -9.40
N ALA A 40 5.98 17.75 -10.10
CA ALA A 40 6.58 17.02 -11.20
C ALA A 40 6.90 15.55 -10.79
N ALA A 41 6.01 14.64 -11.08
CA ALA A 41 6.12 13.22 -10.72
C ALA A 41 7.26 12.51 -11.46
N SER A 42 7.75 13.09 -12.56
CA SER A 42 8.91 12.61 -13.30
C SER A 42 10.25 12.86 -12.59
N GLN A 43 10.26 13.69 -11.53
CA GLN A 43 11.46 14.09 -10.80
C GLN A 43 11.30 13.99 -9.27
N SER A 44 10.07 13.88 -8.78
CA SER A 44 9.75 13.98 -7.36
C SER A 44 9.10 12.71 -6.84
N ILE A 45 9.35 12.39 -5.56
CA ILE A 45 8.53 11.46 -4.82
C ILE A 45 7.24 12.18 -4.43
N VAL A 46 6.10 11.64 -4.83
CA VAL A 46 4.79 12.25 -4.60
C VAL A 46 3.97 11.38 -3.65
N PRO A 47 3.84 11.76 -2.36
CA PRO A 47 2.95 11.06 -1.43
C PRO A 47 1.48 11.26 -1.85
N THR A 48 0.72 10.18 -1.86
CA THR A 48 -0.72 10.22 -2.18
C THR A 48 -1.50 9.29 -1.27
N THR A 49 -2.80 9.53 -1.17
CA THR A 49 -3.71 8.52 -0.62
C THR A 49 -3.77 7.30 -1.52
N THR A 50 -4.12 6.15 -0.96
CA THR A 50 -4.40 4.94 -1.72
C THR A 50 -5.76 4.37 -1.35
N GLY A 51 -6.48 3.85 -2.33
CA GLY A 51 -7.71 3.10 -2.11
C GLY A 51 -7.50 1.62 -1.81
N ALA A 52 -6.25 1.15 -1.87
CA ALA A 52 -5.94 -0.29 -1.77
C ALA A 52 -6.37 -0.90 -0.43
N SER A 53 -6.15 -0.20 0.69
CA SER A 53 -6.58 -0.68 2.02
C SER A 53 -8.10 -0.82 2.15
N LYS A 54 -8.85 0.10 1.54
CA LYS A 54 -10.32 0.02 1.49
C LYS A 54 -10.77 -1.14 0.62
N ALA A 55 -10.19 -1.30 -0.57
CA ALA A 55 -10.49 -2.40 -1.48
C ALA A 55 -10.22 -3.77 -0.85
N ILE A 56 -9.14 -3.92 -0.08
CA ILE A 56 -8.86 -5.15 0.67
C ILE A 56 -9.99 -5.44 1.67
N GLY A 57 -10.48 -4.44 2.39
CA GLY A 57 -11.58 -4.60 3.34
C GLY A 57 -12.93 -4.94 2.68
N GLU A 58 -13.13 -4.58 1.40
CA GLU A 58 -14.30 -4.99 0.62
C GLU A 58 -14.21 -6.45 0.17
N ILE A 59 -13.00 -6.91 -0.21
CA ILE A 59 -12.76 -8.29 -0.67
C ILE A 59 -12.64 -9.25 0.51
N ILE A 60 -12.04 -8.81 1.62
CA ILE A 60 -11.82 -9.60 2.84
C ILE A 60 -12.51 -8.89 4.00
N PRO A 61 -13.81 -9.16 4.25
CA PRO A 61 -14.60 -8.41 5.23
C PRO A 61 -14.02 -8.41 6.66
N SER A 62 -13.32 -9.47 7.05
CA SER A 62 -12.65 -9.58 8.35
C SER A 62 -11.50 -8.56 8.55
N LEU A 63 -11.00 -7.96 7.47
CA LEU A 63 -9.97 -6.91 7.48
C LEU A 63 -10.53 -5.49 7.36
N LYS A 64 -11.85 -5.34 7.24
CA LYS A 64 -12.47 -4.02 7.12
C LYS A 64 -12.16 -3.14 8.34
N GLY A 65 -11.58 -1.96 8.10
CA GLY A 65 -11.19 -1.02 9.13
C GLY A 65 -9.92 -1.37 9.92
N LYS A 66 -9.27 -2.51 9.59
CA LYS A 66 -8.02 -2.93 10.25
C LYS A 66 -6.76 -2.51 9.50
N LEU A 67 -6.91 -2.06 8.27
CA LEU A 67 -5.80 -1.70 7.39
C LEU A 67 -5.90 -0.25 6.96
N GLU A 68 -4.77 0.43 7.05
CA GLU A 68 -4.56 1.74 6.46
C GLU A 68 -3.39 1.71 5.49
N GLY A 69 -3.21 2.77 4.70
CA GLY A 69 -2.08 2.79 3.79
C GLY A 69 -1.86 4.13 3.09
N VAL A 70 -0.67 4.26 2.55
CA VAL A 70 -0.21 5.40 1.77
C VAL A 70 0.47 4.91 0.50
N ALA A 71 0.42 5.71 -0.55
CA ALA A 71 1.21 5.47 -1.75
C ALA A 71 2.29 6.56 -1.89
N MET A 72 3.49 6.13 -2.19
CA MET A 72 4.61 6.98 -2.61
C MET A 72 4.81 6.79 -4.10
N ARG A 73 4.40 7.77 -4.91
CA ARG A 73 4.65 7.73 -6.34
C ARG A 73 6.08 8.14 -6.61
N VAL A 74 6.79 7.33 -7.40
CA VAL A 74 8.21 7.51 -7.71
C VAL A 74 8.43 7.69 -9.21
N PRO A 75 9.52 8.35 -9.63
CA PRO A 75 9.80 8.64 -11.05
C PRO A 75 10.25 7.38 -11.81
N THR A 76 9.42 6.38 -11.89
CA THR A 76 9.63 5.15 -12.66
C THR A 76 8.45 4.89 -13.58
N PRO A 77 8.65 4.30 -14.77
CA PRO A 77 7.58 4.12 -15.74
C PRO A 77 6.62 2.99 -15.38
N ASN A 78 7.04 2.04 -14.57
CA ASN A 78 6.25 0.83 -14.25
C ASN A 78 6.64 0.25 -12.89
N VAL A 79 5.96 -0.81 -12.51
CA VAL A 79 6.08 -1.64 -11.31
C VAL A 79 5.75 -0.93 -10.00
N SER A 80 5.69 -1.72 -8.94
CA SER A 80 5.51 -1.23 -7.58
C SER A 80 6.13 -2.21 -6.58
N LEU A 81 6.44 -1.68 -5.40
CA LEU A 81 6.83 -2.45 -4.23
C LEU A 81 5.82 -2.17 -3.12
N VAL A 82 5.42 -3.20 -2.40
CA VAL A 82 4.54 -3.06 -1.25
C VAL A 82 5.29 -3.46 0.01
N GLU A 83 5.32 -2.55 0.97
CA GLU A 83 5.72 -2.83 2.34
C GLU A 83 4.46 -2.97 3.19
N LEU A 84 4.38 -4.04 3.95
CA LEU A 84 3.28 -4.29 4.87
C LEU A 84 3.80 -4.50 6.29
N VAL A 85 3.41 -3.63 7.19
CA VAL A 85 3.62 -3.79 8.63
C VAL A 85 2.30 -4.18 9.27
N PHE A 86 2.26 -5.26 10.02
CA PHE A 86 1.02 -5.76 10.63
C PHE A 86 1.26 -6.41 11.98
N CYS A 87 0.21 -6.42 12.79
CA CYS A 87 0.16 -7.12 14.06
C CYS A 87 -0.79 -8.31 13.96
N THR A 88 -0.44 -9.39 14.60
CA THR A 88 -1.24 -10.60 14.74
C THR A 88 -1.51 -10.91 16.21
N LYS A 89 -2.56 -11.67 16.48
CA LYS A 89 -2.86 -12.09 17.85
C LYS A 89 -1.82 -13.06 18.43
N LYS A 90 -1.19 -13.84 17.57
CA LYS A 90 -0.19 -14.84 17.94
C LYS A 90 1.19 -14.35 17.54
N GLU A 91 2.20 -14.68 18.30
CA GLU A 91 3.57 -14.49 17.88
C GLU A 91 3.86 -15.35 16.65
N ILE A 92 4.54 -14.78 15.69
CA ILE A 92 4.92 -15.43 14.43
C ILE A 92 6.39 -15.15 14.14
N ASP A 93 7.03 -16.07 13.46
CA ASP A 93 8.41 -15.92 13.01
C ASP A 93 8.50 -15.85 11.48
N VAL A 94 9.69 -15.51 10.99
CA VAL A 94 9.97 -15.35 9.56
C VAL A 94 9.74 -16.65 8.79
N LYS A 95 10.10 -17.80 9.40
CA LYS A 95 9.94 -19.09 8.75
C LYS A 95 8.46 -19.41 8.53
N GLN A 96 7.62 -19.24 9.54
CA GLN A 96 6.17 -19.44 9.46
C GLN A 96 5.52 -18.56 8.38
N ILE A 97 5.97 -17.29 8.25
CA ILE A 97 5.47 -16.40 7.21
C ILE A 97 5.84 -16.93 5.82
N ASN A 98 7.10 -17.33 5.61
CA ASN A 98 7.54 -17.84 4.31
C ASN A 98 6.85 -19.16 3.95
N ASP A 99 6.75 -20.09 4.89
CA ASP A 99 6.14 -21.41 4.68
C ASP A 99 4.68 -21.34 4.17
N VAL A 100 3.93 -20.28 4.53
CA VAL A 100 2.54 -20.13 4.05
C VAL A 100 2.44 -19.55 2.63
N PHE A 101 3.56 -19.14 2.03
CA PHE A 101 3.62 -18.64 0.66
C PHE A 101 4.25 -19.65 -0.33
N GLU A 102 4.79 -20.76 0.16
CA GLU A 102 5.28 -21.89 -0.66
C GLU A 102 4.13 -22.80 -1.10
#